data_837b85d1ae11c4ce50f8babb3869d56b
#
_entry.id   837b85d1ae11c4ce50f8babb3869d56b
#
_cell.length_a   1.000
_cell.length_b   1.000
_cell.length_c   1.000
_cell.angle_alpha   90.00
_cell.angle_beta   90.00
_cell.angle_gamma   90.00
#
_symmetry.space_group_name_H-M   'P 1'
#
loop_
_entity.id
_entity.type
_entity.pdbx_description
1 polymer ?
#
loop_
_entity_poly.entity_id
_entity_poly.type
_entity_poly.pdbx_seq_one_letter_code
_entity_poly.pdbx_strand_id
1 'polypeptide(L)'
;MDVIANNIANVNTTGFKASRMTFADTFSQTVQGASAPSALLGRGGTNPQQIGLGVNVSSIQRMMSQGGAMRTDDPFHMMIDGDGFFVVGDNVGGQFFTRAGDFMRDRDYNIVMPNGLRLHGWPARTTGAGFLDIQPNGQTLIDRVPVQGIQITPEMRTVPAGATGFINFDGNIAPPALVDGAVIPANNIRPSTMTFHDSLGNAYTMDVVFTPAVITNPAGGTPATTRIVGAWNMSFGGDDNVARRADGSTFNLVPALADMRVFFDAAGNLVHVQDRASTEVANFATPGYLPPTGGADHASWAEIVWGNGTAPNLEDRVTEFRFGLDGSSLGLVFGQEPPIVGPPAFATGITVNMNAMTQRAGQSTPVGHDMDGFAQGTLIGLSVGPDGIITGTYTNGQSFALWQIAVARFQNPAGLESVGNNLFAMTSNSGGFDGIGNEPGAISSTILGGTLEMSNVDLASEFTEMITTQRGFQANSRVITTSDEILQELVNLRR
;
A
#
# COMPACT_ATOMS: atom_id res chain seq x y z
N MET A 1 -5.71 44.59 -12.24
CA MET A 1 -5.87 43.99 -13.59
C MET A 1 -4.85 42.91 -13.86
N ASP A 2 -3.58 43.12 -13.61
CA ASP A 2 -2.51 42.13 -13.90
C ASP A 2 -2.71 40.78 -13.22
N VAL A 3 -3.16 40.77 -11.93
CA VAL A 3 -3.44 39.55 -11.20
C VAL A 3 -4.60 38.77 -11.82
N ILE A 4 -5.69 39.46 -12.17
CA ILE A 4 -6.85 38.85 -12.83
C ILE A 4 -6.45 38.30 -14.22
N ALA A 5 -5.69 39.08 -14.99
CA ALA A 5 -5.22 38.65 -16.31
C ALA A 5 -4.33 37.39 -16.20
N ASN A 6 -3.46 37.34 -15.20
CA ASN A 6 -2.62 36.16 -14.92
C ASN A 6 -3.47 34.95 -14.51
N ASN A 7 -4.49 35.12 -13.68
CA ASN A 7 -5.41 34.04 -13.33
C ASN A 7 -6.12 33.48 -14.58
N ILE A 8 -6.66 34.37 -15.43
CA ILE A 8 -7.33 33.95 -16.66
C ILE A 8 -6.39 33.22 -17.62
N ALA A 9 -5.15 33.70 -17.77
CA ALA A 9 -4.17 33.10 -18.67
C ALA A 9 -3.80 31.64 -18.20
N ASN A 10 -3.87 31.37 -16.91
CA ASN A 10 -3.48 30.09 -16.30
C ASN A 10 -4.66 29.19 -15.92
N VAL A 11 -5.84 29.40 -16.46
CA VAL A 11 -7.02 28.56 -16.15
C VAL A 11 -6.85 27.11 -16.57
N ASN A 12 -6.12 26.88 -17.67
CA ASN A 12 -5.84 25.53 -18.18
C ASN A 12 -4.49 24.94 -17.67
N THR A 13 -3.80 25.66 -16.79
CA THR A 13 -2.50 25.21 -16.27
C THR A 13 -2.72 24.26 -15.10
N THR A 14 -2.16 23.04 -15.18
CA THR A 14 -2.28 22.01 -14.13
C THR A 14 -1.67 22.49 -12.81
N GLY A 15 -2.40 22.31 -11.71
CA GLY A 15 -1.93 22.66 -10.37
C GLY A 15 -1.77 24.17 -10.12
N PHE A 16 -2.22 25.03 -11.03
CA PHE A 16 -2.15 26.48 -10.83
C PHE A 16 -3.08 26.92 -9.69
N LYS A 17 -2.60 27.87 -8.90
CA LYS A 17 -3.34 28.45 -7.77
C LYS A 17 -3.58 29.94 -8.02
N ALA A 18 -4.84 30.34 -8.08
CA ALA A 18 -5.28 31.71 -8.29
C ALA A 18 -4.68 32.65 -7.25
N SER A 19 -4.36 33.86 -7.65
CA SER A 19 -3.91 34.92 -6.76
C SER A 19 -5.02 35.95 -6.58
N ARG A 20 -5.16 36.49 -5.38
CA ARG A 20 -6.10 37.55 -5.06
C ARG A 20 -5.39 38.74 -4.45
N MET A 21 -5.74 39.95 -4.93
CA MET A 21 -5.21 41.20 -4.41
C MET A 21 -6.20 41.84 -3.45
N THR A 22 -5.71 42.32 -2.32
CA THR A 22 -6.48 43.07 -1.34
C THR A 22 -5.92 44.49 -1.22
N PHE A 23 -6.82 45.46 -0.94
CA PHE A 23 -6.47 46.85 -0.81
C PHE A 23 -6.69 47.34 0.61
N ALA A 24 -5.90 48.29 1.04
CA ALA A 24 -6.06 49.00 2.31
C ALA A 24 -6.07 50.51 2.08
N ASP A 25 -6.83 51.20 2.90
CA ASP A 25 -6.79 52.68 2.96
C ASP A 25 -5.40 53.15 3.43
N THR A 26 -4.82 54.13 2.74
CA THR A 26 -3.45 54.58 3.02
C THR A 26 -3.41 55.56 4.18
N PHE A 27 -4.16 56.62 4.11
CA PHE A 27 -4.13 57.70 5.09
C PHE A 27 -5.43 58.48 5.07
N SER A 28 -5.89 58.93 6.24
CA SER A 28 -7.03 59.85 6.38
C SER A 28 -6.56 61.14 6.99
N GLN A 29 -6.74 62.26 6.25
CA GLN A 29 -6.49 63.57 6.76
C GLN A 29 -7.64 64.03 7.62
N THR A 30 -7.40 64.37 8.91
CA THR A 30 -8.39 64.92 9.80
C THR A 30 -8.56 66.42 9.57
N VAL A 31 -9.70 66.82 9.01
CA VAL A 31 -10.04 68.24 8.79
C VAL A 31 -10.56 68.87 10.08
N GLN A 32 -11.31 68.14 10.86
CA GLN A 32 -11.83 68.59 12.17
C GLN A 32 -11.72 67.44 13.18
N GLY A 33 -11.15 67.72 14.35
CA GLY A 33 -11.08 66.79 15.46
C GLY A 33 -12.41 66.55 16.16
N ALA A 34 -12.55 65.40 16.79
CA ALA A 34 -13.69 65.11 17.64
C ALA A 34 -13.65 65.95 18.90
N SER A 35 -14.83 66.39 19.35
CA SER A 35 -14.97 67.05 20.65
C SER A 35 -15.96 66.29 21.56
N ALA A 36 -15.62 66.20 22.83
CA ALA A 36 -16.52 65.59 23.80
C ALA A 36 -17.72 66.50 24.12
N PRO A 37 -18.88 65.97 24.46
CA PRO A 37 -20.01 66.76 24.92
C PRO A 37 -19.67 67.42 26.25
N SER A 38 -20.02 68.71 26.37
CA SER A 38 -19.80 69.46 27.63
C SER A 38 -21.14 69.90 28.20
N ALA A 39 -21.50 69.30 29.32
CA ALA A 39 -22.75 69.62 30.04
C ALA A 39 -22.73 71.09 30.59
N LEU A 40 -21.50 71.60 30.87
CA LEU A 40 -21.32 72.95 31.42
C LEU A 40 -21.59 74.07 30.39
N LEU A 41 -21.35 73.77 29.10
CA LEU A 41 -21.52 74.71 28.00
C LEU A 41 -22.76 74.47 27.15
N GLY A 42 -23.56 73.44 27.50
CA GLY A 42 -24.76 73.05 26.76
C GLY A 42 -24.47 72.59 25.34
N ARG A 43 -23.23 72.17 25.01
CA ARG A 43 -22.83 71.75 23.69
C ARG A 43 -22.72 70.24 23.59
N GLY A 44 -23.34 69.68 22.53
CA GLY A 44 -23.13 68.28 22.16
C GLY A 44 -21.72 68.02 21.64
N GLY A 45 -21.25 66.77 21.67
CA GLY A 45 -20.02 66.31 21.07
C GLY A 45 -20.09 66.36 19.51
N THR A 46 -18.95 66.59 18.89
CA THR A 46 -18.84 66.56 17.43
C THR A 46 -17.95 65.38 16.98
N ASN A 47 -18.36 64.69 15.91
CA ASN A 47 -17.58 63.61 15.33
C ASN A 47 -16.40 64.19 14.49
N PRO A 48 -15.29 63.43 14.36
CA PRO A 48 -14.20 63.83 13.55
C PRO A 48 -14.60 63.83 12.06
N GLN A 49 -14.15 64.86 11.32
CA GLN A 49 -14.26 64.91 9.85
C GLN A 49 -12.93 64.54 9.25
N GLN A 50 -12.91 63.42 8.48
CA GLN A 50 -11.71 62.88 7.87
C GLN A 50 -11.95 62.71 6.38
N ILE A 51 -10.88 62.93 5.58
CA ILE A 51 -10.87 62.73 4.14
C ILE A 51 -9.79 61.68 3.84
N GLY A 52 -10.17 60.56 3.21
CA GLY A 52 -9.24 59.52 2.76
C GLY A 52 -8.37 60.01 1.59
N LEU A 53 -7.10 59.67 1.61
CA LEU A 53 -6.10 60.08 0.61
C LEU A 53 -5.80 58.98 -0.44
N GLY A 54 -6.60 57.92 -0.46
CA GLY A 54 -6.47 56.87 -1.47
C GLY A 54 -6.29 55.48 -0.88
N VAL A 55 -6.02 54.53 -1.74
CA VAL A 55 -5.82 53.12 -1.41
C VAL A 55 -4.45 52.63 -1.85
N ASN A 56 -3.90 51.67 -1.12
CA ASN A 56 -2.67 50.99 -1.49
C ASN A 56 -2.95 49.48 -1.55
N VAL A 57 -2.08 48.74 -2.25
CA VAL A 57 -2.12 47.26 -2.23
C VAL A 57 -1.70 46.80 -0.87
N SER A 58 -2.59 46.10 -0.17
CA SER A 58 -2.33 45.52 1.15
C SER A 58 -1.59 44.21 1.05
N SER A 59 -2.09 43.28 0.23
CA SER A 59 -1.45 42.00 -0.01
C SER A 59 -1.86 41.39 -1.35
N ILE A 60 -1.02 40.50 -1.87
CA ILE A 60 -1.34 39.62 -2.98
C ILE A 60 -1.19 38.19 -2.38
N GLN A 61 -2.32 37.55 -2.18
CA GLN A 61 -2.37 36.21 -1.57
C GLN A 61 -2.69 35.16 -2.62
N ARG A 62 -2.08 34.00 -2.49
CA ARG A 62 -2.39 32.85 -3.32
C ARG A 62 -3.43 31.98 -2.65
N MET A 63 -4.46 31.61 -3.39
CA MET A 63 -5.55 30.76 -2.90
C MET A 63 -5.13 29.31 -3.08
N MET A 64 -4.82 28.63 -1.96
CA MET A 64 -4.34 27.23 -1.96
C MET A 64 -5.49 26.20 -1.95
N SER A 65 -6.75 26.64 -2.21
CA SER A 65 -7.87 25.71 -2.36
C SER A 65 -7.61 24.73 -3.51
N GLN A 66 -8.13 23.52 -3.37
CA GLN A 66 -8.02 22.47 -4.36
C GLN A 66 -8.76 22.84 -5.64
N GLY A 67 -8.18 22.50 -6.79
CA GLY A 67 -8.82 22.60 -8.11
C GLY A 67 -9.67 21.40 -8.45
N GLY A 68 -10.35 21.42 -9.57
CA GLY A 68 -11.10 20.28 -10.09
C GLY A 68 -10.16 19.11 -10.48
N ALA A 69 -10.67 17.88 -10.38
CA ALA A 69 -9.95 16.70 -10.83
C ALA A 69 -10.24 16.43 -12.33
N MET A 70 -9.19 16.30 -13.12
CA MET A 70 -9.27 15.91 -14.53
C MET A 70 -8.65 14.53 -14.69
N ARG A 71 -9.46 13.55 -15.09
CA ARG A 71 -8.97 12.20 -15.34
C ARG A 71 -8.18 12.16 -16.65
N THR A 72 -7.03 11.49 -16.57
CA THR A 72 -6.17 11.17 -17.70
C THR A 72 -5.87 9.68 -17.63
N ASP A 73 -5.58 9.05 -18.76
CA ASP A 73 -5.31 7.60 -18.75
C ASP A 73 -3.81 7.28 -18.53
N ASP A 74 -2.99 8.27 -18.17
CA ASP A 74 -1.58 8.06 -17.88
C ASP A 74 -1.39 7.67 -16.41
N PRO A 75 -0.77 6.50 -16.11
CA PRO A 75 -0.57 6.03 -14.75
C PRO A 75 0.38 6.90 -13.91
N PHE A 76 1.19 7.75 -14.54
CA PHE A 76 2.12 8.66 -13.86
C PHE A 76 1.52 10.04 -13.56
N HIS A 77 0.36 10.35 -14.15
CA HIS A 77 -0.36 11.55 -13.75
C HIS A 77 -1.00 11.34 -12.37
N MET A 78 -0.75 12.26 -11.48
CA MET A 78 -1.15 12.12 -10.07
C MET A 78 -1.72 13.42 -9.54
N MET A 79 -2.75 13.31 -8.71
CA MET A 79 -3.35 14.43 -7.99
C MET A 79 -3.35 14.14 -6.49
N ILE A 80 -3.01 15.11 -5.68
CA ILE A 80 -3.20 15.04 -4.25
C ILE A 80 -4.62 15.53 -3.93
N ASP A 81 -5.45 14.64 -3.42
CA ASP A 81 -6.76 14.99 -2.86
C ASP A 81 -6.61 15.28 -1.37
N GLY A 82 -6.84 16.52 -0.99
CA GLY A 82 -6.56 17.04 0.35
C GLY A 82 -5.36 17.99 0.41
N ASP A 83 -4.80 18.17 1.61
CA ASP A 83 -3.67 19.06 1.86
C ASP A 83 -2.33 18.40 1.47
N GLY A 84 -1.35 19.20 1.09
CA GLY A 84 0.04 18.79 0.85
C GLY A 84 0.56 19.18 -0.54
N PHE A 85 1.80 18.87 -0.80
CA PHE A 85 2.51 19.18 -2.05
C PHE A 85 3.43 18.00 -2.39
N PHE A 86 3.55 17.70 -3.66
CA PHE A 86 4.63 16.83 -4.14
C PHE A 86 5.98 17.47 -3.86
N VAL A 87 6.92 16.67 -3.41
CA VAL A 87 8.32 17.09 -3.24
C VAL A 87 9.05 16.75 -4.53
N VAL A 88 9.65 17.75 -5.16
CA VAL A 88 10.44 17.57 -6.38
C VAL A 88 11.79 18.24 -6.21
N GLY A 89 12.79 17.72 -6.87
CA GLY A 89 14.12 18.28 -6.72
C GLY A 89 15.11 17.79 -7.73
N ASP A 90 16.32 18.34 -7.63
CA ASP A 90 17.49 17.90 -8.37
C ASP A 90 18.44 17.09 -7.47
N ASN A 91 19.45 16.47 -8.06
CA ASN A 91 20.46 15.72 -7.32
C ASN A 91 21.47 16.61 -6.57
N VAL A 92 21.39 17.93 -6.73
CA VAL A 92 22.30 18.91 -6.11
C VAL A 92 21.75 19.45 -4.80
N GLY A 93 20.53 19.06 -4.43
CA GLY A 93 19.90 19.37 -3.15
C GLY A 93 18.86 20.50 -3.20
N GLY A 94 18.51 21.01 -4.38
CA GLY A 94 17.39 21.93 -4.55
C GLY A 94 16.07 21.19 -4.40
N GLN A 95 15.29 21.48 -3.34
CA GLN A 95 13.96 20.93 -3.12
C GLN A 95 12.92 21.97 -3.39
N PHE A 96 11.94 21.62 -4.22
CA PHE A 96 10.79 22.44 -4.56
C PHE A 96 9.51 21.65 -4.30
N PHE A 97 8.41 22.37 -4.21
CA PHE A 97 7.10 21.83 -3.90
C PHE A 97 6.13 22.17 -5.00
N THR A 98 5.25 21.24 -5.35
CA THR A 98 4.30 21.48 -6.44
C THR A 98 2.98 20.77 -6.19
N ARG A 99 1.91 21.30 -6.80
CA ARG A 99 0.61 20.62 -6.95
C ARG A 99 0.40 20.09 -8.37
N ALA A 100 1.28 20.47 -9.30
CA ALA A 100 1.24 19.90 -10.64
C ALA A 100 1.70 18.44 -10.57
N GLY A 101 0.85 17.55 -11.04
CA GLY A 101 1.08 16.09 -10.99
C GLY A 101 1.31 15.48 -12.36
N ASP A 102 1.72 16.27 -13.35
CA ASP A 102 2.02 15.87 -14.73
C ASP A 102 3.40 15.20 -14.84
N PHE A 103 3.59 14.11 -14.09
CA PHE A 103 4.84 13.37 -14.10
C PHE A 103 4.92 12.45 -15.30
N MET A 104 6.16 12.14 -15.69
CA MET A 104 6.46 11.19 -16.76
C MET A 104 7.67 10.34 -16.38
N ARG A 105 7.80 9.20 -17.03
CA ARG A 105 8.96 8.32 -16.86
C ARG A 105 10.01 8.65 -17.91
N ASP A 106 11.24 8.89 -17.47
CA ASP A 106 12.37 9.07 -18.38
C ASP A 106 12.97 7.74 -18.85
N ARG A 107 14.04 7.81 -19.67
CA ARG A 107 14.77 6.65 -20.20
C ARG A 107 15.38 5.79 -19.10
N ASP A 108 15.84 6.42 -18.02
CA ASP A 108 16.55 5.76 -16.91
C ASP A 108 15.59 5.36 -15.77
N TYR A 109 14.28 5.36 -16.08
CA TYR A 109 13.19 5.01 -15.15
C TYR A 109 13.10 5.93 -13.92
N ASN A 110 13.54 7.19 -14.04
CA ASN A 110 13.19 8.21 -13.07
C ASN A 110 11.76 8.72 -13.32
N ILE A 111 11.07 9.09 -12.27
CA ILE A 111 9.80 9.80 -12.38
C ILE A 111 10.09 11.30 -12.31
N VAL A 112 9.84 12.00 -13.40
CA VAL A 112 10.24 13.42 -13.58
C VAL A 112 9.06 14.27 -14.01
N MET A 113 9.13 15.55 -13.67
CA MET A 113 8.27 16.58 -14.25
C MET A 113 8.74 16.97 -15.66
N PRO A 114 7.91 17.68 -16.48
CA PRO A 114 8.32 18.16 -17.80
C PRO A 114 9.54 19.08 -17.79
N ASN A 115 9.83 19.73 -16.66
CA ASN A 115 11.03 20.56 -16.45
C ASN A 115 12.29 19.77 -16.05
N GLY A 116 12.20 18.43 -15.95
CA GLY A 116 13.31 17.53 -15.61
C GLY A 116 13.58 17.33 -14.11
N LEU A 117 12.83 17.97 -13.21
CA LEU A 117 12.94 17.72 -11.79
C LEU A 117 12.36 16.36 -11.42
N ARG A 118 13.04 15.63 -10.55
CA ARG A 118 12.59 14.29 -10.10
C ARG A 118 11.57 14.40 -8.98
N LEU A 119 10.56 13.57 -9.04
CA LEU A 119 9.66 13.34 -7.91
C LEU A 119 10.42 12.64 -6.79
N HIS A 120 10.22 13.07 -5.54
CA HIS A 120 10.89 12.52 -4.38
C HIS A 120 9.95 11.62 -3.56
N GLY A 121 10.56 10.61 -2.94
CA GLY A 121 9.86 9.64 -2.10
C GLY A 121 10.81 8.80 -1.28
N TRP A 122 10.28 7.71 -0.73
CA TRP A 122 11.03 6.72 0.05
C TRP A 122 11.14 5.42 -0.74
N PRO A 123 12.35 4.84 -0.83
CA PRO A 123 12.55 3.57 -1.51
C PRO A 123 12.00 2.41 -0.68
N ALA A 124 11.56 1.35 -1.36
CA ALA A 124 11.43 0.06 -0.72
C ALA A 124 12.81 -0.44 -0.26
N ARG A 125 12.83 -1.16 0.86
CA ARG A 125 14.05 -1.78 1.36
C ARG A 125 14.63 -2.73 0.32
N THR A 126 15.94 -2.63 0.14
CA THR A 126 16.68 -3.51 -0.78
C THR A 126 17.70 -4.33 -0.03
N THR A 127 17.99 -5.51 -0.54
CA THR A 127 19.11 -6.36 -0.08
C THR A 127 20.44 -5.71 -0.42
N GLY A 128 21.53 -6.20 0.17
CA GLY A 128 22.87 -5.70 -0.13
C GLY A 128 23.29 -5.79 -1.61
N ALA A 129 22.60 -6.60 -2.41
CA ALA A 129 22.76 -6.71 -3.86
C ALA A 129 21.85 -5.74 -4.66
N GLY A 130 21.03 -4.92 -3.98
CA GLY A 130 20.12 -3.95 -4.60
C GLY A 130 18.76 -4.49 -5.04
N PHE A 131 18.50 -5.79 -4.88
CA PHE A 131 17.18 -6.39 -5.13
C PHE A 131 16.21 -6.06 -3.99
N LEU A 132 14.92 -6.10 -4.29
CA LEU A 132 13.88 -5.88 -3.27
C LEU A 132 14.01 -6.89 -2.12
N ASP A 133 13.94 -6.40 -0.89
CA ASP A 133 13.87 -7.21 0.32
C ASP A 133 12.41 -7.62 0.56
N ILE A 134 12.06 -8.79 0.01
CA ILE A 134 10.70 -9.32 0.09
C ILE A 134 10.61 -10.14 1.37
N GLN A 135 9.72 -9.72 2.26
CA GLN A 135 9.47 -10.41 3.51
C GLN A 135 8.76 -11.76 3.28
N PRO A 136 8.82 -12.71 4.22
CA PRO A 136 8.15 -14.00 4.10
C PRO A 136 6.63 -13.91 3.86
N ASN A 137 6.02 -12.79 4.21
CA ASN A 137 4.59 -12.51 3.94
C ASN A 137 4.33 -11.97 2.52
N GLY A 138 5.34 -11.96 1.63
CA GLY A 138 5.24 -11.44 0.27
C GLY A 138 5.21 -9.91 0.16
N GLN A 139 5.46 -9.17 1.25
CA GLN A 139 5.44 -7.71 1.25
C GLN A 139 6.85 -7.14 1.24
N THR A 140 6.99 -5.95 0.68
CA THR A 140 8.21 -5.14 0.77
C THR A 140 8.02 -4.05 1.82
N LEU A 141 9.07 -3.79 2.60
CA LEU A 141 9.10 -2.70 3.58
C LEU A 141 9.61 -1.43 2.92
N ILE A 142 9.04 -0.30 3.29
CA ILE A 142 9.49 1.02 2.84
C ILE A 142 10.31 1.67 3.94
N ASP A 143 11.55 2.04 3.60
CA ASP A 143 12.45 2.70 4.52
C ASP A 143 12.25 4.22 4.48
N ARG A 144 11.75 4.79 5.55
CA ARG A 144 11.56 6.24 5.71
C ARG A 144 12.88 6.93 6.07
N VAL A 145 13.70 7.09 5.07
CA VAL A 145 14.93 7.87 5.07
C VAL A 145 14.63 9.28 4.55
N PRO A 146 15.57 10.24 4.62
CA PRO A 146 15.40 11.50 3.91
C PRO A 146 14.99 11.26 2.46
N VAL A 147 14.01 12.05 1.98
CA VAL A 147 13.42 11.84 0.64
C VAL A 147 14.48 11.90 -0.45
N GLN A 148 14.34 11.00 -1.41
CA GLN A 148 15.25 10.85 -2.54
C GLN A 148 14.47 10.89 -3.85
N GLY A 149 15.15 11.24 -4.94
CA GLY A 149 14.53 11.17 -6.26
C GLY A 149 14.14 9.74 -6.63
N ILE A 150 12.88 9.54 -6.98
CA ILE A 150 12.34 8.22 -7.32
C ILE A 150 12.98 7.72 -8.60
N GLN A 151 13.69 6.62 -8.49
CA GLN A 151 14.29 5.90 -9.61
C GLN A 151 14.06 4.41 -9.46
N ILE A 152 13.54 3.76 -10.50
CA ILE A 152 13.39 2.31 -10.53
C ILE A 152 14.66 1.70 -11.12
N THR A 153 15.53 1.23 -10.24
CA THR A 153 16.84 0.69 -10.62
C THR A 153 16.71 -0.60 -11.46
N PRO A 154 17.72 -1.00 -12.23
CA PRO A 154 17.70 -2.25 -12.98
C PRO A 154 17.41 -3.48 -12.09
N GLU A 155 17.91 -3.46 -10.86
CA GLU A 155 17.73 -4.52 -9.86
C GLU A 155 16.27 -4.62 -9.41
N MET A 156 15.57 -3.48 -9.24
CA MET A 156 14.14 -3.44 -8.93
C MET A 156 13.26 -3.88 -10.11
N ARG A 157 13.79 -3.85 -11.34
CA ARG A 157 13.06 -4.32 -12.54
C ARG A 157 13.05 -5.83 -12.70
N THR A 158 13.87 -6.50 -11.91
CA THR A 158 13.97 -7.96 -11.94
C THR A 158 13.84 -8.47 -10.50
N VAL A 159 12.82 -9.26 -10.25
CA VAL A 159 12.66 -9.93 -8.96
C VAL A 159 13.28 -11.32 -9.07
N PRO A 160 14.28 -11.64 -8.25
CA PRO A 160 14.84 -13.00 -8.23
C PRO A 160 13.76 -13.98 -7.77
N ALA A 161 13.95 -15.24 -8.09
CA ALA A 161 13.07 -16.29 -7.63
C ALA A 161 13.08 -16.40 -6.10
N GLY A 162 11.90 -16.60 -5.53
CA GLY A 162 11.70 -16.86 -4.10
C GLY A 162 11.33 -18.33 -3.87
N ALA A 163 12.09 -19.02 -3.00
CA ALA A 163 11.72 -20.37 -2.60
C ALA A 163 10.46 -20.35 -1.73
N THR A 164 9.60 -21.35 -1.90
CA THR A 164 8.40 -21.52 -1.07
C THR A 164 8.79 -21.93 0.35
N GLY A 165 8.46 -21.10 1.33
CA GLY A 165 8.60 -21.41 2.75
C GLY A 165 7.26 -21.72 3.41
N PHE A 166 6.16 -21.30 2.77
CA PHE A 166 4.83 -21.39 3.36
C PHE A 166 3.78 -21.71 2.29
N ILE A 167 2.80 -22.56 2.63
CA ILE A 167 1.65 -22.90 1.79
C ILE A 167 0.42 -22.95 2.69
N ASN A 168 -0.63 -22.21 2.34
CA ASN A 168 -1.95 -22.39 2.92
C ASN A 168 -2.70 -23.48 2.16
N PHE A 169 -3.23 -24.44 2.90
CA PHE A 169 -4.06 -25.48 2.36
C PHE A 169 -5.47 -25.35 2.92
N ASP A 170 -6.46 -25.11 2.06
CA ASP A 170 -7.84 -24.91 2.47
C ASP A 170 -8.82 -25.74 1.65
N GLY A 171 -10.10 -25.54 1.93
CA GLY A 171 -11.20 -26.17 1.23
C GLY A 171 -11.99 -27.14 2.09
N ASN A 172 -12.85 -27.89 1.42
CA ASN A 172 -13.76 -28.83 2.07
C ASN A 172 -13.46 -30.26 1.65
N ILE A 173 -13.47 -31.18 2.60
CA ILE A 173 -13.44 -32.63 2.32
C ILE A 173 -14.81 -33.20 2.68
N ALA A 174 -15.58 -33.63 1.68
CA ALA A 174 -16.89 -34.24 1.95
C ALA A 174 -16.74 -35.54 2.75
N PRO A 175 -17.51 -35.74 3.83
CA PRO A 175 -17.45 -36.97 4.60
C PRO A 175 -17.74 -38.18 3.72
N PRO A 176 -17.06 -39.32 3.94
CA PRO A 176 -17.30 -40.52 3.15
C PRO A 176 -18.75 -41.03 3.40
N ALA A 177 -19.41 -41.51 2.35
CA ALA A 177 -20.70 -42.17 2.53
C ALA A 177 -20.52 -43.39 3.45
N LEU A 178 -21.31 -43.44 4.54
CA LEU A 178 -21.29 -44.54 5.49
C LEU A 178 -22.05 -45.71 4.85
N VAL A 179 -21.34 -46.75 4.43
CA VAL A 179 -21.94 -48.03 4.06
C VAL A 179 -21.56 -49.00 5.18
N ASP A 180 -22.53 -49.47 5.94
CA ASP A 180 -22.36 -50.42 7.04
C ASP A 180 -21.64 -51.68 6.56
N GLY A 181 -20.43 -51.97 7.14
CA GLY A 181 -19.71 -53.23 6.94
C GLY A 181 -18.96 -53.41 5.62
N ALA A 182 -18.91 -52.40 4.76
CA ALA A 182 -18.19 -52.49 3.48
C ALA A 182 -16.79 -51.91 3.54
N VAL A 183 -15.84 -52.55 2.88
CA VAL A 183 -14.54 -52.03 2.52
C VAL A 183 -14.75 -50.67 1.84
N ILE A 184 -14.01 -49.66 2.28
CA ILE A 184 -14.09 -48.29 1.65
C ILE A 184 -13.83 -48.45 0.15
N PRO A 185 -14.77 -48.09 -0.73
CA PRO A 185 -14.48 -48.14 -2.16
C PRO A 185 -13.32 -47.23 -2.50
N ALA A 186 -12.45 -47.67 -3.41
CA ALA A 186 -11.32 -46.87 -3.93
C ALA A 186 -11.75 -45.49 -4.48
N ASN A 187 -13.06 -45.30 -4.72
CA ASN A 187 -13.64 -44.06 -5.25
C ASN A 187 -13.77 -42.90 -4.23
N ASN A 188 -13.34 -43.06 -2.99
CA ASN A 188 -13.36 -42.00 -1.99
C ASN A 188 -12.01 -41.21 -1.91
N ILE A 189 -11.15 -41.36 -2.91
CA ILE A 189 -9.92 -40.58 -3.07
C ILE A 189 -10.31 -39.13 -3.46
N ARG A 190 -9.71 -38.18 -2.80
CA ARG A 190 -9.89 -36.75 -3.07
C ARG A 190 -8.53 -36.17 -3.50
N PRO A 191 -8.20 -36.25 -4.81
CA PRO A 191 -6.97 -35.69 -5.31
C PRO A 191 -7.01 -34.15 -5.28
N SER A 192 -5.90 -33.58 -4.89
CA SER A 192 -5.62 -32.14 -4.98
C SER A 192 -4.18 -31.97 -5.46
N THR A 193 -3.86 -30.84 -6.03
CA THR A 193 -2.49 -30.53 -6.45
C THR A 193 -1.98 -29.33 -5.66
N MET A 194 -0.70 -29.36 -5.33
CA MET A 194 0.02 -28.32 -4.65
C MET A 194 1.23 -27.94 -5.51
N THR A 195 1.43 -26.64 -5.73
CA THR A 195 2.59 -26.16 -6.49
C THR A 195 3.51 -25.40 -5.52
N PHE A 196 4.81 -25.56 -5.65
CA PHE A 196 5.81 -24.83 -4.86
C PHE A 196 7.05 -24.56 -5.71
N HIS A 197 7.88 -23.60 -5.28
CA HIS A 197 9.05 -23.15 -6.03
C HIS A 197 10.33 -23.38 -5.23
N ASP A 198 11.41 -23.70 -5.90
CA ASP A 198 12.75 -23.73 -5.33
C ASP A 198 13.41 -22.34 -5.37
N SER A 199 14.59 -22.23 -4.77
CA SER A 199 15.39 -21.00 -4.76
C SER A 199 15.88 -20.55 -6.16
N LEU A 200 15.78 -21.42 -7.16
CA LEU A 200 16.09 -21.11 -8.56
C LEU A 200 14.84 -20.71 -9.36
N GLY A 201 13.64 -20.80 -8.75
CA GLY A 201 12.36 -20.46 -9.38
C GLY A 201 11.76 -21.59 -10.21
N ASN A 202 12.25 -22.82 -10.07
CA ASN A 202 11.62 -23.94 -10.72
C ASN A 202 10.34 -24.31 -9.98
N ALA A 203 9.25 -24.47 -10.73
CA ALA A 203 7.98 -24.91 -10.19
C ALA A 203 7.92 -26.43 -10.06
N TYR A 204 7.47 -26.91 -8.94
CA TYR A 204 7.21 -28.31 -8.66
C TYR A 204 5.73 -28.48 -8.35
N THR A 205 5.11 -29.48 -8.95
CA THR A 205 3.74 -29.87 -8.65
C THR A 205 3.75 -31.20 -7.92
N MET A 206 2.95 -31.30 -6.89
CA MET A 206 2.82 -32.49 -6.08
C MET A 206 1.34 -32.78 -5.86
N ASP A 207 0.94 -34.03 -6.11
CA ASP A 207 -0.40 -34.47 -5.85
C ASP A 207 -0.58 -34.76 -4.35
N VAL A 208 -1.65 -34.25 -3.79
CA VAL A 208 -2.07 -34.54 -2.41
C VAL A 208 -3.33 -35.38 -2.49
N VAL A 209 -3.28 -36.56 -1.91
CA VAL A 209 -4.38 -37.52 -1.98
C VAL A 209 -4.93 -37.76 -0.57
N PHE A 210 -6.26 -37.54 -0.42
CA PHE A 210 -6.97 -37.82 0.82
C PHE A 210 -7.77 -39.11 0.67
N THR A 211 -7.52 -40.07 1.57
CA THR A 211 -8.26 -41.31 1.66
C THR A 211 -8.88 -41.46 3.05
N PRO A 212 -10.13 -41.93 3.16
CA PRO A 212 -10.75 -42.14 4.47
C PRO A 212 -9.91 -43.08 5.35
N ALA A 213 -9.62 -42.67 6.58
CA ALA A 213 -8.84 -43.51 7.49
C ALA A 213 -9.71 -44.59 8.13
N VAL A 214 -9.18 -45.83 8.14
CA VAL A 214 -9.74 -46.96 8.91
C VAL A 214 -8.84 -47.15 10.14
N ILE A 215 -9.36 -46.92 11.32
CA ILE A 215 -8.65 -47.10 12.55
C ILE A 215 -9.11 -48.43 13.21
N THR A 216 -8.20 -49.35 13.38
CA THR A 216 -8.42 -50.61 14.14
C THR A 216 -8.23 -50.34 15.61
N ASN A 217 -9.22 -50.66 16.42
CA ASN A 217 -9.11 -50.57 17.87
C ASN A 217 -8.27 -51.74 18.40
N PRO A 218 -7.08 -51.50 18.98
CA PRO A 218 -6.23 -52.58 19.51
C PRO A 218 -6.77 -53.26 20.78
N ALA A 219 -7.80 -52.72 21.40
CA ALA A 219 -8.32 -53.19 22.71
C ALA A 219 -9.36 -54.33 22.65
N GLY A 220 -9.33 -55.20 21.66
CA GLY A 220 -10.06 -56.47 21.70
C GLY A 220 -11.58 -56.43 21.82
N GLY A 221 -12.20 -55.29 21.64
CA GLY A 221 -13.68 -55.13 21.58
C GLY A 221 -14.20 -55.48 20.20
N THR A 222 -15.22 -56.32 20.10
CA THR A 222 -15.96 -56.56 18.86
C THR A 222 -16.95 -55.39 18.60
N PRO A 223 -16.91 -54.74 17.45
CA PRO A 223 -16.17 -55.09 16.23
C PRO A 223 -14.72 -54.55 16.23
N ALA A 224 -13.80 -55.34 15.69
CA ALA A 224 -12.37 -55.09 15.63
C ALA A 224 -11.95 -53.87 14.78
N THR A 225 -12.88 -53.20 14.16
CA THR A 225 -12.67 -52.04 13.33
C THR A 225 -13.63 -50.91 13.74
N THR A 226 -13.15 -49.95 14.49
CA THR A 226 -13.91 -48.74 14.80
C THR A 226 -13.64 -47.71 13.71
N ARG A 227 -14.66 -47.36 12.98
CA ARG A 227 -14.60 -46.32 11.96
C ARG A 227 -14.71 -44.97 12.65
N ILE A 228 -13.66 -44.14 12.60
CA ILE A 228 -13.74 -42.77 13.09
C ILE A 228 -14.24 -41.89 11.95
N VAL A 229 -15.44 -41.36 12.10
CA VAL A 229 -15.96 -40.33 11.22
C VAL A 229 -15.12 -39.08 11.42
N GLY A 230 -14.50 -38.56 10.36
CA GLY A 230 -13.68 -37.37 10.44
C GLY A 230 -12.17 -37.60 10.41
N ALA A 231 -11.69 -38.84 10.23
CA ALA A 231 -10.28 -39.13 10.04
C ALA A 231 -9.96 -39.44 8.58
N TRP A 232 -8.90 -38.82 8.04
CA TRP A 232 -8.43 -39.04 6.69
C TRP A 232 -6.93 -39.31 6.68
N ASN A 233 -6.49 -40.25 5.87
CA ASN A 233 -5.10 -40.37 5.53
C ASN A 233 -4.79 -39.36 4.42
N MET A 234 -3.72 -38.61 4.54
CA MET A 234 -3.22 -37.69 3.56
C MET A 234 -1.85 -38.19 3.09
N SER A 235 -1.69 -38.40 1.80
CA SER A 235 -0.43 -38.80 1.19
C SER A 235 -0.02 -37.77 0.14
N PHE A 236 1.28 -37.51 0.06
CA PHE A 236 1.89 -36.60 -0.88
C PHE A 236 2.57 -37.37 -2.02
N GLY A 237 2.52 -36.82 -3.25
CA GLY A 237 3.15 -37.39 -4.42
C GLY A 237 2.36 -38.52 -5.09
N GLY A 238 1.13 -38.76 -4.67
CA GLY A 238 0.30 -39.85 -5.20
C GLY A 238 0.90 -41.24 -4.94
N ASP A 239 0.60 -42.18 -5.83
CA ASP A 239 1.05 -43.58 -5.71
C ASP A 239 2.58 -43.73 -5.85
N ASP A 240 3.24 -42.80 -6.55
CA ASP A 240 4.69 -42.84 -6.83
C ASP A 240 5.52 -42.09 -5.77
N ASN A 241 4.89 -41.37 -4.86
CA ASN A 241 5.54 -40.55 -3.81
C ASN A 241 6.58 -39.58 -4.37
N VAL A 242 6.24 -38.88 -5.44
CA VAL A 242 7.14 -37.96 -6.17
C VAL A 242 6.54 -36.57 -6.34
N ALA A 243 7.38 -35.54 -6.26
CA ALA A 243 7.09 -34.22 -6.77
C ALA A 243 7.55 -34.12 -8.24
N ARG A 244 6.76 -33.51 -9.12
CA ARG A 244 7.03 -33.39 -10.54
C ARG A 244 7.39 -31.96 -10.90
N ARG A 245 8.47 -31.80 -11.64
CA ARG A 245 8.86 -30.52 -12.23
C ARG A 245 8.20 -30.35 -13.60
N ALA A 246 8.05 -29.10 -14.05
CA ALA A 246 7.49 -28.77 -15.36
C ALA A 246 8.23 -29.39 -16.56
N ASP A 247 9.53 -29.72 -16.40
CA ASP A 247 10.35 -30.40 -17.41
C ASP A 247 10.18 -31.95 -17.45
N GLY A 248 9.31 -32.49 -16.56
CA GLY A 248 9.05 -33.91 -16.42
C GLY A 248 10.01 -34.65 -15.50
N SER A 249 11.02 -33.98 -14.92
CA SER A 249 11.86 -34.56 -13.90
C SER A 249 11.08 -34.78 -12.61
N THR A 250 11.42 -35.88 -11.89
CA THR A 250 10.73 -36.28 -10.65
C THR A 250 11.69 -36.28 -9.48
N PHE A 251 11.20 -35.86 -8.33
CA PHE A 251 11.90 -35.92 -7.04
C PHE A 251 11.18 -36.88 -6.14
N ASN A 252 11.92 -37.83 -5.59
CA ASN A 252 11.38 -38.72 -4.56
C ASN A 252 11.19 -37.95 -3.27
N LEU A 253 9.98 -38.03 -2.73
CA LEU A 253 9.68 -37.51 -1.41
C LEU A 253 10.18 -38.49 -0.35
N VAL A 254 10.60 -37.96 0.81
CA VAL A 254 11.04 -38.81 1.91
C VAL A 254 9.84 -39.66 2.37
N PRO A 255 10.03 -40.97 2.64
CA PRO A 255 8.93 -41.87 3.02
C PRO A 255 8.08 -41.38 4.20
N ALA A 256 8.63 -40.55 5.08
CA ALA A 256 7.89 -39.98 6.22
C ALA A 256 6.72 -39.04 5.80
N LEU A 257 6.76 -38.46 4.60
CA LEU A 257 5.66 -37.64 4.05
C LEU A 257 4.55 -38.48 3.39
N ALA A 258 4.79 -39.75 3.17
CA ALA A 258 3.85 -40.64 2.47
C ALA A 258 2.55 -40.86 3.21
N ASP A 259 2.52 -40.69 4.53
CA ASP A 259 1.43 -41.16 5.34
C ASP A 259 1.15 -40.22 6.53
N MET A 260 0.39 -39.17 6.30
CA MET A 260 -0.14 -38.30 7.36
C MET A 260 -1.62 -38.58 7.63
N ARG A 261 -2.11 -38.22 8.80
CA ARG A 261 -3.53 -38.26 9.14
C ARG A 261 -4.04 -36.89 9.55
N VAL A 262 -5.19 -36.56 9.07
CA VAL A 262 -5.95 -35.36 9.42
C VAL A 262 -7.24 -35.75 10.13
N PHE A 263 -7.57 -35.03 11.19
CA PHE A 263 -8.75 -35.30 12.01
C PHE A 263 -9.65 -34.08 12.07
N PHE A 264 -10.94 -34.32 11.89
CA PHE A 264 -11.96 -33.30 11.98
C PHE A 264 -12.90 -33.59 13.15
N ASP A 265 -13.39 -32.52 13.79
CA ASP A 265 -14.38 -32.61 14.86
C ASP A 265 -15.79 -32.89 14.30
N ALA A 266 -16.76 -33.08 15.22
CA ALA A 266 -18.17 -33.28 14.84
C ALA A 266 -18.79 -32.06 14.16
N ALA A 267 -18.22 -30.87 14.29
CA ALA A 267 -18.64 -29.64 13.62
C ALA A 267 -17.99 -29.50 12.23
N GLY A 268 -17.06 -30.37 11.88
CA GLY A 268 -16.34 -30.39 10.61
C GLY A 268 -15.14 -29.46 10.56
N ASN A 269 -14.62 -29.02 11.68
CA ASN A 269 -13.38 -28.22 11.72
C ASN A 269 -12.17 -29.15 11.88
N LEU A 270 -11.05 -28.78 11.27
CA LEU A 270 -9.78 -29.48 11.47
C LEU A 270 -9.32 -29.32 12.92
N VAL A 271 -9.00 -30.44 13.58
CA VAL A 271 -8.55 -30.46 14.97
C VAL A 271 -7.07 -30.81 15.06
N HIS A 272 -6.61 -31.77 14.25
CA HIS A 272 -5.27 -32.30 14.39
C HIS A 272 -4.73 -32.92 13.11
N VAL A 273 -3.42 -32.74 12.91
CA VAL A 273 -2.64 -33.42 11.87
C VAL A 273 -1.55 -34.25 12.53
N GLN A 274 -1.41 -35.51 12.17
CA GLN A 274 -0.51 -36.47 12.79
C GLN A 274 0.20 -37.34 11.74
N ASP A 275 1.45 -37.78 12.04
CA ASP A 275 2.12 -38.79 11.27
C ASP A 275 1.46 -40.17 11.51
N ARG A 276 1.24 -40.94 10.46
CA ARG A 276 0.65 -42.28 10.49
C ARG A 276 1.56 -43.31 11.18
N ALA A 277 2.87 -43.11 11.18
CA ALA A 277 3.82 -44.00 11.80
C ALA A 277 3.72 -44.04 13.34
N SER A 278 3.07 -43.05 13.95
CA SER A 278 2.79 -43.10 15.39
C SER A 278 1.71 -44.16 15.68
N THR A 279 2.11 -45.22 16.34
CA THR A 279 1.25 -46.35 16.70
C THR A 279 0.21 -46.04 17.78
N GLU A 280 0.20 -44.82 18.30
CA GLU A 280 -0.77 -44.41 19.32
C GLU A 280 -1.99 -43.80 18.67
N VAL A 281 -3.06 -44.57 18.66
CA VAL A 281 -4.41 -44.09 18.32
C VAL A 281 -4.81 -43.11 19.41
N ALA A 282 -4.83 -41.83 19.09
CA ALA A 282 -5.36 -40.80 19.98
C ALA A 282 -6.82 -41.17 20.33
N ASN A 283 -7.07 -41.42 21.60
CA ASN A 283 -8.39 -41.75 22.10
C ASN A 283 -9.16 -40.44 22.34
N PHE A 284 -9.70 -39.88 21.27
CA PHE A 284 -10.45 -38.58 21.26
C PHE A 284 -11.77 -38.64 22.09
N ALA A 285 -12.09 -39.77 22.67
CA ALA A 285 -13.28 -39.93 23.51
C ALA A 285 -13.07 -39.55 24.99
N THR A 286 -11.82 -39.25 25.40
CA THR A 286 -11.52 -38.93 26.81
C THR A 286 -10.99 -37.52 26.93
N PRO A 287 -11.68 -36.60 27.64
CA PRO A 287 -11.13 -35.28 27.96
C PRO A 287 -9.88 -35.48 28.86
N GLY A 288 -8.71 -35.04 28.40
CA GLY A 288 -7.47 -35.10 29.17
C GLY A 288 -6.34 -35.94 28.57
N TYR A 289 -6.44 -36.40 27.33
CA TYR A 289 -5.34 -37.07 26.65
C TYR A 289 -4.21 -36.10 26.34
N LEU A 290 -3.08 -36.29 26.97
CA LEU A 290 -1.81 -35.65 26.64
C LEU A 290 -1.09 -36.54 25.62
N PRO A 291 -0.62 -36.01 24.47
CA PRO A 291 0.28 -36.80 23.63
C PRO A 291 1.55 -37.19 24.40
N PRO A 292 2.15 -38.39 24.13
CA PRO A 292 3.29 -38.86 24.86
C PRO A 292 4.47 -37.90 24.68
N THR A 293 4.96 -37.38 25.81
CA THR A 293 6.21 -36.65 25.89
C THR A 293 7.37 -37.63 25.91
N GLY A 294 8.11 -37.74 24.81
CA GLY A 294 9.44 -38.31 24.81
C GLY A 294 9.55 -39.75 24.27
N GLY A 295 9.91 -39.85 23.03
CA GLY A 295 10.60 -41.00 22.45
C GLY A 295 11.77 -40.50 21.63
N ALA A 296 12.99 -40.93 21.96
CA ALA A 296 14.25 -40.37 21.50
C ALA A 296 14.65 -40.74 20.05
N ASP A 297 13.75 -41.29 19.23
CA ASP A 297 14.10 -41.88 17.93
C ASP A 297 13.34 -41.33 16.71
N HIS A 298 12.77 -40.14 16.81
CA HIS A 298 12.13 -39.53 15.64
C HIS A 298 13.07 -38.49 14.96
N ALA A 299 14.15 -39.02 14.38
CA ALA A 299 15.04 -38.27 13.49
C ALA A 299 14.54 -38.28 12.03
N SER A 300 13.27 -38.17 11.78
CA SER A 300 12.70 -38.07 10.43
C SER A 300 11.68 -36.93 10.28
N TRP A 301 12.12 -35.82 9.88
CA TRP A 301 11.76 -34.83 8.89
C TRP A 301 10.32 -34.25 8.82
N ALA A 302 9.39 -34.63 9.68
CA ALA A 302 8.14 -33.90 9.85
C ALA A 302 8.04 -33.43 11.31
N GLU A 303 8.51 -32.22 11.58
CA GLU A 303 8.28 -31.60 12.87
C GLU A 303 6.83 -31.12 12.90
N ILE A 304 5.96 -31.89 13.53
CA ILE A 304 4.64 -31.43 13.91
C ILE A 304 4.86 -30.44 15.05
N VAL A 305 4.68 -29.17 14.79
CA VAL A 305 4.80 -28.15 15.83
C VAL A 305 3.64 -28.29 16.79
N TRP A 306 3.89 -28.92 17.92
CA TRP A 306 2.96 -29.01 19.02
C TRP A 306 2.86 -27.67 19.73
N GLY A 307 1.66 -27.15 19.87
CA GLY A 307 1.38 -26.02 20.75
C GLY A 307 1.84 -26.33 22.18
N ASN A 308 2.36 -25.33 22.85
CA ASN A 308 3.09 -25.42 24.14
C ASN A 308 2.22 -25.99 25.26
N GLY A 309 2.38 -27.25 25.55
CA GLY A 309 2.11 -28.12 26.70
C GLY A 309 1.21 -27.66 27.86
N THR A 310 0.01 -27.17 27.63
CA THR A 310 -1.03 -27.02 28.64
C THR A 310 -2.36 -27.52 28.11
N ALA A 311 -3.11 -28.27 28.94
CA ALA A 311 -4.33 -29.00 28.63
C ALA A 311 -5.27 -28.43 27.55
N PRO A 312 -6.03 -29.28 26.80
CA PRO A 312 -6.69 -28.93 25.56
C PRO A 312 -7.84 -27.95 25.79
N ASN A 313 -7.52 -26.67 25.80
CA ASN A 313 -8.48 -25.66 25.44
C ASN A 313 -8.60 -25.68 23.91
N LEU A 314 -9.73 -25.30 23.37
CA LEU A 314 -10.01 -25.20 21.93
C LEU A 314 -8.93 -24.41 21.12
N GLU A 315 -7.92 -23.87 21.76
CA GLU A 315 -6.83 -23.07 21.22
C GLU A 315 -5.58 -23.88 20.83
N ASP A 316 -5.45 -25.14 21.26
CA ASP A 316 -4.30 -26.00 20.99
C ASP A 316 -4.50 -26.90 19.75
N ARG A 317 -4.96 -26.32 18.66
CA ARG A 317 -5.12 -27.03 17.39
C ARG A 317 -3.79 -27.11 16.67
N VAL A 318 -3.27 -28.32 16.44
CA VAL A 318 -2.11 -28.51 15.56
C VAL A 318 -2.61 -28.59 14.13
N THR A 319 -2.53 -27.47 13.43
CA THR A 319 -3.03 -27.29 12.07
C THR A 319 -1.92 -27.00 11.05
N GLU A 320 -0.68 -26.96 11.53
CA GLU A 320 0.50 -26.68 10.72
C GLU A 320 1.51 -27.85 10.83
N PHE A 321 2.13 -28.17 9.71
CA PHE A 321 3.26 -29.09 9.68
C PHE A 321 4.32 -28.59 8.71
N ARG A 322 5.55 -29.04 8.90
CA ARG A 322 6.66 -28.72 8.01
C ARG A 322 7.16 -29.96 7.31
N PHE A 323 7.47 -29.85 6.05
CA PHE A 323 8.19 -30.90 5.34
C PHE A 323 9.44 -30.33 4.67
N GLY A 324 10.52 -31.09 4.73
CA GLY A 324 11.74 -30.83 3.99
C GLY A 324 11.86 -31.82 2.83
N LEU A 325 12.44 -31.38 1.74
CA LEU A 325 12.87 -32.28 0.69
C LEU A 325 14.32 -32.68 0.99
N ASP A 326 14.62 -33.99 0.99
CA ASP A 326 15.98 -34.44 1.16
C ASP A 326 16.85 -33.96 0.02
N GLY A 327 17.64 -32.90 0.29
CA GLY A 327 18.54 -32.27 -0.66
C GLY A 327 19.79 -33.06 -1.00
N SER A 328 19.93 -34.30 -0.50
CA SER A 328 21.18 -35.11 -0.64
C SER A 328 21.53 -35.44 -2.09
N SER A 329 20.60 -35.32 -3.04
CA SER A 329 20.86 -35.60 -4.44
C SER A 329 20.96 -34.39 -5.37
N LEU A 330 20.56 -33.16 -4.97
CA LEU A 330 20.50 -32.00 -5.88
C LEU A 330 20.96 -30.66 -5.31
N GLY A 331 21.29 -30.54 -4.04
CA GLY A 331 21.74 -29.28 -3.44
C GLY A 331 20.70 -28.16 -3.47
N LEU A 332 19.42 -28.49 -3.60
CA LEU A 332 18.32 -27.54 -3.60
C LEU A 332 17.97 -27.18 -2.15
N VAL A 333 18.01 -25.89 -1.86
CA VAL A 333 17.60 -25.33 -0.57
C VAL A 333 16.18 -24.86 -0.73
N PHE A 334 15.24 -25.46 -0.01
CA PHE A 334 13.85 -25.04 0.05
C PHE A 334 13.61 -24.25 1.34
N GLY A 335 12.97 -23.10 1.22
CA GLY A 335 12.63 -22.22 2.33
C GLY A 335 13.66 -21.12 2.62
N GLN A 336 13.19 -19.95 3.02
CA GLN A 336 14.02 -18.85 3.49
C GLN A 336 14.26 -19.01 4.99
N GLU A 337 15.54 -19.08 5.41
CA GLU A 337 15.88 -19.06 6.83
C GLU A 337 15.68 -17.67 7.44
N PRO A 338 15.03 -17.55 8.60
CA PRO A 338 15.39 -16.50 9.53
C PRO A 338 16.80 -16.77 10.06
N PRO A 339 17.62 -15.74 10.36
CA PRO A 339 18.97 -15.93 10.89
C PRO A 339 18.89 -16.63 12.25
N ILE A 340 19.14 -17.93 12.27
CA ILE A 340 19.23 -18.71 13.51
C ILE A 340 20.66 -18.60 14.01
N VAL A 341 20.81 -17.88 15.11
CA VAL A 341 22.03 -17.94 15.93
C VAL A 341 21.95 -19.19 16.80
N GLY A 342 22.42 -20.31 16.25
CA GLY A 342 22.48 -21.62 16.94
C GLY A 342 23.03 -22.69 16.00
N PRO A 343 23.52 -23.86 16.54
CA PRO A 343 24.08 -24.90 15.68
C PRO A 343 23.06 -25.42 14.68
N PRO A 344 23.48 -25.75 13.43
CA PRO A 344 22.57 -26.03 12.32
C PRO A 344 21.90 -27.39 12.55
N ALA A 345 20.72 -27.37 13.09
CA ALA A 345 19.80 -28.46 13.03
C ALA A 345 18.57 -27.97 12.29
N PHE A 346 18.36 -28.49 11.08
CA PHE A 346 17.13 -28.36 10.29
C PHE A 346 16.91 -27.02 9.57
N ALA A 347 17.76 -26.72 8.61
CA ALA A 347 17.45 -25.80 7.52
C ALA A 347 16.29 -26.36 6.67
N THR A 348 15.34 -25.51 6.38
CA THR A 348 14.55 -25.47 5.15
C THR A 348 13.45 -26.52 4.98
N GLY A 349 12.40 -26.41 5.75
CA GLY A 349 11.14 -27.09 5.45
C GLY A 349 10.07 -26.11 4.94
N ILE A 350 9.20 -26.58 4.05
CA ILE A 350 7.98 -25.86 3.66
C ILE A 350 6.96 -26.07 4.78
N THR A 351 6.45 -24.98 5.34
CA THR A 351 5.36 -25.02 6.32
C THR A 351 4.02 -25.08 5.59
N VAL A 352 3.22 -26.09 5.86
CA VAL A 352 1.86 -26.20 5.33
C VAL A 352 0.88 -25.91 6.45
N ASN A 353 0.09 -24.88 6.28
CA ASN A 353 -0.98 -24.50 7.21
C ASN A 353 -2.32 -24.99 6.65
N MET A 354 -3.01 -25.82 7.42
CA MET A 354 -4.30 -26.42 7.06
C MET A 354 -5.47 -25.89 7.90
N ASN A 355 -5.30 -24.79 8.61
CA ASN A 355 -6.29 -24.28 9.56
C ASN A 355 -7.66 -23.99 8.93
N ALA A 356 -7.70 -23.66 7.64
CA ALA A 356 -8.92 -23.39 6.90
C ALA A 356 -9.61 -24.62 6.29
N MET A 357 -9.04 -25.82 6.49
CA MET A 357 -9.66 -27.07 6.01
C MET A 357 -10.92 -27.40 6.82
N THR A 358 -11.96 -27.82 6.12
CA THR A 358 -13.24 -28.20 6.72
C THR A 358 -13.72 -29.55 6.21
N GLN A 359 -14.53 -30.24 7.01
CA GLN A 359 -15.25 -31.45 6.60
C GLN A 359 -16.76 -31.25 6.71
N ARG A 360 -17.39 -30.94 5.58
CA ARG A 360 -18.85 -30.72 5.51
C ARG A 360 -19.46 -31.46 4.32
N ALA A 361 -20.74 -31.78 4.44
CA ALA A 361 -21.49 -32.36 3.30
C ALA A 361 -21.46 -31.37 2.12
N GLY A 362 -21.03 -31.85 0.94
CA GLY A 362 -20.88 -31.04 -0.26
C GLY A 362 -19.84 -31.59 -1.21
N GLN A 363 -19.35 -30.75 -2.11
CA GLN A 363 -18.21 -31.11 -2.96
C GLN A 363 -16.90 -31.06 -2.16
N SER A 364 -16.00 -31.96 -2.49
CA SER A 364 -14.63 -31.90 -1.99
C SER A 364 -13.81 -30.97 -2.88
N THR A 365 -13.23 -29.94 -2.27
CA THR A 365 -12.45 -28.89 -2.92
C THR A 365 -11.17 -28.57 -2.16
N PRO A 366 -10.39 -29.57 -1.71
CA PRO A 366 -9.12 -29.27 -1.05
C PRO A 366 -8.15 -28.67 -2.08
N VAL A 367 -7.49 -27.58 -1.75
CA VAL A 367 -6.55 -26.90 -2.64
C VAL A 367 -5.45 -26.21 -1.82
N GLY A 368 -4.20 -26.31 -2.28
CA GLY A 368 -3.11 -25.51 -1.76
C GLY A 368 -3.08 -24.17 -2.49
N HIS A 369 -3.11 -23.08 -1.75
CA HIS A 369 -3.08 -21.72 -2.26
C HIS A 369 -2.20 -20.82 -1.39
N ASP A 370 -2.10 -19.51 -1.74
CA ASP A 370 -1.32 -18.53 -0.96
C ASP A 370 0.11 -18.98 -0.66
N MET A 371 0.83 -19.34 -1.71
CA MET A 371 2.26 -19.67 -1.62
C MET A 371 3.08 -18.39 -1.61
N ASP A 372 4.09 -18.33 -0.74
CA ASP A 372 5.08 -17.24 -0.72
C ASP A 372 6.20 -17.41 -1.76
N GLY A 373 6.32 -18.59 -2.34
CA GLY A 373 7.29 -18.88 -3.39
C GLY A 373 6.84 -18.44 -4.78
N PHE A 374 7.78 -17.94 -5.61
CA PHE A 374 7.52 -17.51 -6.96
C PHE A 374 8.73 -17.67 -7.88
N ALA A 375 8.46 -17.78 -9.16
CA ALA A 375 9.51 -17.79 -10.20
C ALA A 375 10.09 -16.37 -10.37
N GLN A 376 11.27 -16.29 -11.00
CA GLN A 376 11.85 -15.01 -11.40
C GLN A 376 10.86 -14.21 -12.26
N GLY A 377 10.75 -12.91 -11.98
CA GLY A 377 9.87 -11.99 -12.69
C GLY A 377 10.59 -10.78 -13.22
N THR A 378 10.11 -10.25 -14.37
CA THR A 378 10.52 -8.96 -14.91
C THR A 378 9.36 -7.98 -14.85
N LEU A 379 9.66 -6.71 -14.59
CA LEU A 379 8.67 -5.65 -14.45
C LEU A 379 7.88 -5.44 -15.76
N ILE A 380 6.55 -5.55 -15.69
CA ILE A 380 5.63 -5.33 -16.81
C ILE A 380 4.99 -3.95 -16.74
N GLY A 381 4.54 -3.56 -15.54
CA GLY A 381 3.76 -2.35 -15.35
C GLY A 381 4.02 -1.69 -14.00
N LEU A 382 3.62 -0.42 -13.91
CA LEU A 382 3.67 0.38 -12.69
C LEU A 382 2.30 0.97 -12.44
N SER A 383 1.91 1.03 -11.18
CA SER A 383 0.67 1.67 -10.72
C SER A 383 0.93 2.45 -9.44
N VAL A 384 0.13 3.49 -9.21
CA VAL A 384 0.21 4.30 -7.99
C VAL A 384 -1.06 4.11 -7.18
N GLY A 385 -0.91 3.69 -5.95
CA GLY A 385 -2.00 3.53 -4.99
C GLY A 385 -2.41 4.84 -4.31
N PRO A 386 -3.58 4.86 -3.65
CA PRO A 386 -4.08 6.05 -2.94
C PRO A 386 -3.22 6.45 -1.73
N ASP A 387 -2.44 5.55 -1.21
CA ASP A 387 -1.44 5.73 -0.15
C ASP A 387 -0.09 6.27 -0.67
N GLY A 388 0.00 6.54 -1.98
CA GLY A 388 1.20 7.00 -2.64
C GLY A 388 2.23 5.91 -2.92
N ILE A 389 1.88 4.64 -2.71
CA ILE A 389 2.78 3.53 -2.99
C ILE A 389 2.82 3.27 -4.50
N ILE A 390 4.01 3.28 -5.04
CA ILE A 390 4.27 2.89 -6.44
C ILE A 390 4.52 1.39 -6.44
N THR A 391 3.59 0.66 -7.01
CA THR A 391 3.61 -0.79 -7.09
C THR A 391 4.03 -1.24 -8.48
N GLY A 392 5.02 -2.13 -8.54
CA GLY A 392 5.44 -2.80 -9.76
C GLY A 392 4.75 -4.15 -9.92
N THR A 393 4.17 -4.41 -11.09
CA THR A 393 3.62 -5.71 -11.46
C THR A 393 4.62 -6.45 -12.32
N TYR A 394 4.84 -7.75 -12.04
CA TYR A 394 5.88 -8.57 -12.67
C TYR A 394 5.29 -9.72 -13.49
N THR A 395 6.11 -10.28 -14.41
CA THR A 395 5.71 -11.39 -15.30
C THR A 395 5.29 -12.66 -14.56
N ASN A 396 5.75 -12.83 -13.32
CA ASN A 396 5.38 -13.95 -12.44
C ASN A 396 4.01 -13.75 -11.73
N GLY A 397 3.28 -12.67 -12.04
CA GLY A 397 2.00 -12.34 -11.42
C GLY A 397 2.10 -11.66 -10.07
N GLN A 398 3.29 -11.49 -9.54
CA GLN A 398 3.51 -10.81 -8.26
C GLN A 398 3.50 -9.29 -8.41
N SER A 399 3.12 -8.61 -7.35
CA SER A 399 3.10 -7.15 -7.28
C SER A 399 3.78 -6.69 -5.99
N PHE A 400 4.84 -5.88 -6.14
CA PHE A 400 5.64 -5.41 -5.00
C PHE A 400 5.67 -3.89 -4.95
N ALA A 401 5.64 -3.34 -3.74
CA ALA A 401 5.88 -1.92 -3.54
C ALA A 401 7.35 -1.60 -3.82
N LEU A 402 7.59 -0.60 -4.67
CA LEU A 402 8.93 -0.17 -5.08
C LEU A 402 9.34 1.12 -4.40
N TRP A 403 8.41 2.06 -4.31
CA TRP A 403 8.60 3.38 -3.74
C TRP A 403 7.31 3.86 -3.08
N GLN A 404 7.43 4.79 -2.16
CA GLN A 404 6.29 5.56 -1.68
C GLN A 404 6.56 7.05 -1.87
N ILE A 405 5.59 7.75 -2.42
CA ILE A 405 5.66 9.19 -2.68
C ILE A 405 5.56 9.93 -1.36
N ALA A 406 6.52 10.82 -1.11
CA ALA A 406 6.49 11.70 0.05
C ALA A 406 5.71 12.97 -0.27
N VAL A 407 4.86 13.38 0.65
CA VAL A 407 4.07 14.61 0.58
C VAL A 407 4.57 15.60 1.62
N ALA A 408 4.83 16.83 1.21
CA ALA A 408 5.18 17.91 2.12
C ALA A 408 3.91 18.64 2.60
N ARG A 409 3.83 18.92 3.89
CA ARG A 409 2.78 19.75 4.49
C ARG A 409 3.39 20.99 5.11
N PHE A 410 2.79 22.15 4.85
CA PHE A 410 3.22 23.43 5.42
C PHE A 410 2.14 23.97 6.38
N GLN A 411 2.58 24.59 7.46
CA GLN A 411 1.65 25.24 8.40
C GLN A 411 0.96 26.46 7.76
N ASN A 412 1.68 27.17 6.91
CA ASN A 412 1.16 28.29 6.14
C ASN A 412 1.49 28.15 4.66
N PRO A 413 0.66 27.42 3.87
CA PRO A 413 0.91 27.23 2.44
C PRO A 413 0.91 28.53 1.64
N ALA A 414 0.15 29.54 2.09
CA ALA A 414 0.12 30.87 1.43
C ALA A 414 1.45 31.64 1.55
N GLY A 415 2.30 31.24 2.50
CA GLY A 415 3.63 31.81 2.69
C GLY A 415 4.71 31.23 1.76
N LEU A 416 4.38 30.24 0.93
CA LEU A 416 5.31 29.69 -0.05
C LEU A 416 5.59 30.69 -1.17
N GLU A 417 6.85 30.78 -1.60
CA GLU A 417 7.27 31.62 -2.73
C GLU A 417 7.19 30.83 -4.04
N SER A 418 6.63 31.44 -5.07
CA SER A 418 6.60 30.84 -6.42
C SER A 418 7.90 31.11 -7.16
N VAL A 419 8.53 30.05 -7.64
CA VAL A 419 9.78 30.10 -8.41
C VAL A 419 9.55 29.96 -9.91
N GLY A 420 8.29 29.90 -10.35
CA GLY A 420 7.91 29.62 -11.73
C GLY A 420 7.60 28.14 -11.98
N ASN A 421 7.09 27.81 -13.16
CA ASN A 421 6.72 26.43 -13.55
C ASN A 421 5.87 25.66 -12.53
N ASN A 422 4.95 26.37 -11.85
CA ASN A 422 4.12 25.83 -10.75
C ASN A 422 4.92 25.24 -9.57
N LEU A 423 6.17 25.68 -9.41
CA LEU A 423 7.02 25.31 -8.31
C LEU A 423 6.94 26.34 -7.20
N PHE A 424 7.03 25.84 -5.99
CA PHE A 424 7.04 26.63 -4.76
C PHE A 424 8.34 26.34 -3.98
N ALA A 425 8.92 27.39 -3.44
CA ALA A 425 10.03 27.30 -2.49
C ALA A 425 9.53 27.63 -1.07
N MET A 426 10.14 27.02 -0.07
CA MET A 426 9.84 27.34 1.31
C MET A 426 10.41 28.71 1.70
N THR A 427 9.70 29.41 2.57
CA THR A 427 10.12 30.67 3.17
C THR A 427 10.11 30.55 4.70
N SER A 428 10.67 31.54 5.36
CA SER A 428 10.62 31.60 6.83
C SER A 428 9.19 31.69 7.39
N ASN A 429 8.20 32.09 6.58
CA ASN A 429 6.81 32.21 7.00
C ASN A 429 5.93 31.03 6.58
N SER A 430 6.39 30.15 5.69
CA SER A 430 5.66 28.93 5.32
C SER A 430 5.78 27.80 6.33
N GLY A 431 6.81 27.83 7.15
CA GLY A 431 7.30 26.70 7.92
C GLY A 431 8.38 25.93 7.15
N GLY A 432 9.22 25.20 7.87
CA GLY A 432 10.28 24.38 7.30
C GLY A 432 9.79 23.03 6.83
N PHE A 433 10.48 22.45 5.86
CA PHE A 433 10.36 21.04 5.48
C PHE A 433 11.47 20.25 6.19
N ASP A 434 11.12 19.14 6.82
CA ASP A 434 12.03 18.33 7.64
C ASP A 434 12.97 17.43 6.81
N GLY A 435 12.81 17.41 5.49
CA GLY A 435 13.58 16.56 4.57
C GLY A 435 13.10 15.10 4.53
N ILE A 436 12.12 14.74 5.34
CA ILE A 436 11.53 13.39 5.37
C ILE A 436 10.18 13.39 4.66
N GLY A 437 9.30 14.35 5.00
CA GLY A 437 7.94 14.42 4.48
C GLY A 437 6.95 13.51 5.23
N ASN A 438 5.75 13.44 4.71
CA ASN A 438 4.66 12.70 5.32
C ASN A 438 4.05 11.72 4.31
N GLU A 439 3.50 10.62 4.83
CA GLU A 439 2.59 9.78 4.05
C GLU A 439 1.31 10.54 3.74
N PRO A 440 0.70 10.33 2.57
CA PRO A 440 -0.60 10.91 2.26
C PRO A 440 -1.64 10.64 3.35
N GLY A 441 -1.79 9.40 3.80
CA GLY A 441 -2.73 9.01 4.85
C GLY A 441 -2.51 9.68 6.21
N ALA A 442 -1.26 9.97 6.57
CA ALA A 442 -0.92 10.62 7.84
C ALA A 442 -1.38 12.09 7.91
N ILE A 443 -1.57 12.74 6.77
CA ILE A 443 -2.04 14.13 6.66
C ILE A 443 -3.47 14.23 6.14
N SER A 444 -4.23 13.13 6.18
CA SER A 444 -5.60 13.05 5.68
C SER A 444 -5.74 13.43 4.21
N SER A 445 -4.75 13.10 3.41
CA SER A 445 -4.77 13.25 1.96
C SER A 445 -4.61 11.89 1.27
N THR A 446 -5.04 11.81 0.02
CA THR A 446 -4.88 10.62 -0.81
C THR A 446 -4.30 11.02 -2.16
N ILE A 447 -3.59 10.09 -2.81
CA ILE A 447 -3.09 10.30 -4.16
C ILE A 447 -4.02 9.58 -5.14
N LEU A 448 -4.52 10.32 -6.11
CA LEU A 448 -5.32 9.78 -7.19
C LEU A 448 -4.44 9.62 -8.43
N GLY A 449 -4.12 8.38 -8.77
CA GLY A 449 -3.42 8.05 -10.01
C GLY A 449 -4.30 8.23 -11.25
N GLY A 450 -3.70 8.52 -12.40
CA GLY A 450 -4.42 8.78 -13.65
C GLY A 450 -5.27 10.06 -13.65
N THR A 451 -4.94 11.00 -12.76
CA THR A 451 -5.73 12.23 -12.56
C THR A 451 -4.79 13.43 -12.39
N LEU A 452 -5.16 14.57 -12.95
CA LEU A 452 -4.44 15.82 -12.77
C LEU A 452 -5.32 16.83 -12.01
N GLU A 453 -4.70 17.65 -11.18
CA GLU A 453 -5.36 18.80 -10.56
C GLU A 453 -5.44 19.94 -11.55
N MET A 454 -6.65 20.42 -11.83
CA MET A 454 -6.87 21.61 -12.65
C MET A 454 -6.61 22.89 -11.84
N SER A 455 -6.48 24.00 -12.55
CA SER A 455 -6.48 25.33 -11.94
C SER A 455 -7.74 25.55 -11.09
N ASN A 456 -7.61 26.24 -9.97
CA ASN A 456 -8.75 26.66 -9.13
C ASN A 456 -9.36 28.00 -9.55
N VAL A 457 -9.05 28.47 -10.76
CA VAL A 457 -9.56 29.74 -11.34
C VAL A 457 -10.98 29.56 -11.84
N ASP A 458 -11.90 30.41 -11.39
CA ASP A 458 -13.24 30.53 -11.96
C ASP A 458 -13.28 31.70 -12.99
N LEU A 459 -13.34 31.34 -14.28
CA LEU A 459 -13.36 32.30 -15.37
C LEU A 459 -14.52 33.29 -15.27
N ALA A 460 -15.72 32.86 -14.86
CA ALA A 460 -16.88 33.74 -14.79
C ALA A 460 -16.68 34.83 -13.73
N SER A 461 -16.11 34.46 -12.59
CA SER A 461 -15.74 35.37 -11.52
C SER A 461 -14.66 36.36 -11.96
N GLU A 462 -13.59 35.85 -12.55
CA GLU A 462 -12.44 36.66 -13.00
C GLU A 462 -12.85 37.67 -14.11
N PHE A 463 -13.68 37.28 -15.08
CA PHE A 463 -14.17 38.18 -16.07
C PHE A 463 -15.07 39.27 -15.47
N THR A 464 -15.91 38.92 -14.51
CA THR A 464 -16.76 39.90 -13.80
C THR A 464 -15.90 40.92 -13.05
N GLU A 465 -14.88 40.42 -12.34
CA GLU A 465 -13.95 41.26 -11.59
C GLU A 465 -13.09 42.14 -12.55
N MET A 466 -12.71 41.63 -13.70
CA MET A 466 -12.02 42.41 -14.74
C MET A 466 -12.88 43.54 -15.25
N ILE A 467 -14.17 43.28 -15.59
CA ILE A 467 -15.08 44.28 -16.10
C ILE A 467 -15.33 45.36 -15.04
N THR A 468 -15.56 44.99 -13.81
CA THR A 468 -15.78 45.95 -12.71
C THR A 468 -14.54 46.81 -12.45
N THR A 469 -13.36 46.23 -12.49
CA THR A 469 -12.08 46.95 -12.35
C THR A 469 -11.82 47.89 -13.50
N GLN A 470 -12.09 47.48 -14.76
CA GLN A 470 -11.99 48.34 -15.94
C GLN A 470 -12.95 49.53 -15.88
N ARG A 471 -14.22 49.29 -15.49
CA ARG A 471 -15.18 50.38 -15.34
C ARG A 471 -14.79 51.32 -14.20
N GLY A 472 -14.29 50.83 -13.08
CA GLY A 472 -13.75 51.65 -12.00
C GLY A 472 -12.59 52.54 -12.45
N PHE A 473 -11.65 51.98 -13.23
CA PHE A 473 -10.55 52.73 -13.81
C PHE A 473 -11.05 53.83 -14.77
N GLN A 474 -12.00 53.53 -15.66
CA GLN A 474 -12.58 54.47 -16.57
C GLN A 474 -13.33 55.59 -15.83
N ALA A 475 -14.07 55.28 -14.75
CA ALA A 475 -14.74 56.27 -13.95
C ALA A 475 -13.75 57.24 -13.28
N ASN A 476 -12.68 56.70 -12.69
CA ASN A 476 -11.64 57.53 -12.07
C ASN A 476 -10.89 58.40 -13.11
N SER A 477 -10.62 57.86 -14.30
CA SER A 477 -10.01 58.64 -15.41
C SER A 477 -10.89 59.80 -15.86
N ARG A 478 -12.23 59.59 -15.90
CA ARG A 478 -13.17 60.69 -16.25
C ARG A 478 -13.18 61.78 -15.19
N VAL A 479 -13.06 61.48 -13.90
CA VAL A 479 -12.96 62.49 -12.85
C VAL A 479 -11.73 63.36 -13.07
N ILE A 480 -10.60 62.81 -13.48
CA ILE A 480 -9.39 63.56 -13.77
C ILE A 480 -9.57 64.46 -14.97
N THR A 481 -10.16 63.96 -16.09
CA THR A 481 -10.39 64.76 -17.30
C THR A 481 -11.35 65.92 -17.06
N THR A 482 -12.48 65.66 -16.33
CA THR A 482 -13.42 66.73 -15.97
C THR A 482 -12.80 67.78 -15.04
N SER A 483 -11.93 67.38 -14.14
CA SER A 483 -11.19 68.29 -13.25
C SER A 483 -10.23 69.16 -14.05
N ASP A 484 -9.58 68.62 -15.10
CA ASP A 484 -8.70 69.34 -15.98
C ASP A 484 -9.49 70.35 -16.86
N GLU A 485 -10.64 69.96 -17.39
CA GLU A 485 -11.57 70.86 -18.13
C GLU A 485 -12.03 71.99 -17.23
N ILE A 486 -12.42 71.80 -16.01
CA ILE A 486 -12.81 72.84 -15.05
C ILE A 486 -11.64 73.78 -14.77
N LEU A 487 -10.44 73.27 -14.61
CA LEU A 487 -9.26 74.13 -14.44
C LEU A 487 -8.90 74.91 -15.62
N GLN A 488 -9.11 74.42 -16.87
CA GLN A 488 -8.94 75.17 -18.12
C GLN A 488 -9.97 76.32 -18.26
N GLU A 489 -11.23 76.05 -17.92
CA GLU A 489 -12.26 77.07 -17.89
C GLU A 489 -11.94 78.18 -16.86
N LEU A 490 -11.46 77.78 -15.65
CA LEU A 490 -11.05 78.74 -14.63
C LEU A 490 -9.90 79.63 -15.09
N VAL A 491 -8.93 79.10 -15.83
CA VAL A 491 -7.83 79.87 -16.41
C VAL A 491 -8.32 80.81 -17.51
N ASN A 492 -9.31 80.37 -18.32
CA ASN A 492 -9.92 81.23 -19.38
C ASN A 492 -10.78 82.32 -18.80
N LEU A 493 -11.44 82.13 -17.64
CA LEU A 493 -12.21 83.21 -17.00
C LEU A 493 -11.32 84.31 -16.36
N ARG A 494 -10.03 84.06 -16.23
CA ARG A 494 -9.05 85.02 -15.71
C ARG A 494 -8.44 85.95 -16.82
N ARG A 495 -8.75 85.67 -18.05
CA ARG A 495 -8.43 86.55 -19.20
C ARG A 495 -9.62 87.43 -19.52
#